data_6ba84a697ca1f85417aabf76c4628d70
#
_entry.id   6ba84a697ca1f85417aabf76c4628d70
#
_cell.length_a   1.000
_cell.length_b   1.000
_cell.length_c   1.000
_cell.angle_alpha   90.00
_cell.angle_beta   90.00
_cell.angle_gamma   90.00
#
_symmetry.space_group_name_H-M   'P 1'
#
loop_
_entity.id
_entity.type
_entity.pdbx_description
1 polymer ?
#
loop_
_entity_poly.entity_id
_entity_poly.type
_entity_poly.pdbx_seq_one_letter_code
_entity_poly.pdbx_strand_id
1 'polypeptide(L)'
;MEDQYRVNEFENLKGGRSQTQKGQESDAQRRYGDILGHSYPFPLRHARMPVEDRAAQFASFAALNGYEEAVEEEARLTEREIDLDDSVREMINQTLVEAEEQLMRGETVRFSVTWFQPDVHKDGGAYRTAAGRLKKIDYYRQVLWLAEIRSGNQPGLENIGGEIAVNFPQLCRVEL
;
A
#
# COMPACT_ATOMS: atom_id res chain seq x y z
N MET A 1 38.29 -24.39 -41.02
CA MET A 1 38.88 -23.23 -40.37
C MET A 1 37.74 -22.41 -39.72
N GLU A 2 36.87 -23.11 -38.95
CA GLU A 2 35.62 -22.52 -38.42
C GLU A 2 35.15 -23.24 -37.14
N ASP A 3 36.09 -23.52 -36.20
CA ASP A 3 35.68 -24.17 -34.94
C ASP A 3 36.42 -23.66 -33.70
N GLN A 4 36.89 -22.41 -33.72
CA GLN A 4 37.69 -21.89 -32.61
C GLN A 4 37.11 -20.67 -31.87
N TYR A 5 35.83 -20.32 -32.10
CA TYR A 5 35.21 -19.13 -31.51
C TYR A 5 34.07 -19.39 -30.49
N ARG A 6 33.89 -20.62 -30.02
CA ARG A 6 32.77 -20.95 -29.14
C ARG A 6 33.10 -21.32 -27.69
N VAL A 7 34.33 -21.16 -27.24
CA VAL A 7 34.75 -21.62 -25.90
C VAL A 7 34.99 -20.49 -24.88
N ASN A 8 35.01 -19.22 -25.30
CA ASN A 8 35.41 -18.11 -24.41
C ASN A 8 34.26 -17.31 -23.80
N GLU A 9 33.00 -17.69 -24.00
CA GLU A 9 31.88 -16.91 -23.46
C GLU A 9 31.30 -17.42 -22.12
N PHE A 10 31.76 -18.59 -21.66
CA PHE A 10 31.28 -19.20 -20.41
C PHE A 10 32.20 -18.98 -19.18
N GLU A 11 33.38 -18.42 -19.33
CA GLU A 11 34.31 -18.22 -18.21
C GLU A 11 34.16 -16.88 -17.49
N ASN A 12 33.38 -15.94 -18.01
CA ASN A 12 33.22 -14.61 -17.41
C ASN A 12 32.03 -14.45 -16.43
N LEU A 13 31.31 -15.54 -16.10
CA LEU A 13 30.22 -15.53 -15.15
C LEU A 13 30.60 -16.02 -13.73
N LYS A 14 31.89 -16.26 -13.46
CA LYS A 14 32.38 -16.71 -12.14
C LYS A 14 33.06 -15.62 -11.29
N GLY A 15 32.76 -14.38 -11.52
CA GLY A 15 33.44 -13.25 -10.84
C GLY A 15 32.56 -12.28 -10.06
N GLY A 16 31.39 -12.67 -9.60
CA GLY A 16 30.51 -11.85 -8.78
C GLY A 16 30.19 -12.48 -7.43
N ARG A 17 31.21 -12.74 -6.58
CA ARG A 17 30.96 -12.97 -5.15
C ARG A 17 30.51 -11.67 -4.54
N SER A 18 29.20 -11.44 -4.52
CA SER A 18 28.55 -10.49 -3.64
C SER A 18 29.04 -10.74 -2.23
N GLN A 19 29.69 -9.75 -1.61
CA GLN A 19 30.01 -9.78 -0.19
C GLN A 19 28.71 -9.78 0.57
N THR A 20 28.27 -10.96 0.95
CA THR A 20 27.12 -11.17 1.83
C THR A 20 27.46 -10.55 3.17
N GLN A 21 26.76 -9.51 3.53
CA GLN A 21 26.76 -8.90 4.85
C GLN A 21 26.54 -10.02 5.89
N LYS A 22 27.57 -10.30 6.67
CA LYS A 22 27.48 -11.09 7.91
C LYS A 22 26.58 -10.31 8.87
N GLY A 23 25.42 -10.86 9.21
CA GLY A 23 24.81 -10.43 10.46
C GLY A 23 23.30 -10.31 10.56
N GLN A 24 22.50 -10.75 9.58
CA GLN A 24 21.05 -10.91 9.86
C GLN A 24 20.59 -12.26 9.32
N GLU A 25 20.36 -13.21 10.24
CA GLU A 25 19.59 -14.40 9.93
C GLU A 25 18.24 -13.96 9.36
N SER A 26 17.91 -14.46 8.17
CA SER A 26 16.62 -14.18 7.57
C SER A 26 15.49 -14.65 8.49
N ASP A 27 14.36 -13.98 8.49
CA ASP A 27 13.19 -14.37 9.30
C ASP A 27 12.76 -15.81 9.01
N ALA A 28 12.93 -16.27 7.79
CA ALA A 28 12.72 -17.66 7.37
C ALA A 28 13.71 -18.61 8.09
N GLN A 29 14.96 -18.22 8.29
CA GLN A 29 15.98 -19.04 8.94
C GLN A 29 15.73 -19.16 10.45
N ARG A 30 15.21 -18.10 11.09
CA ARG A 30 14.77 -18.12 12.49
C ARG A 30 13.52 -18.96 12.71
N ARG A 31 12.55 -18.92 11.79
CA ARG A 31 11.26 -19.62 11.93
C ARG A 31 11.29 -21.07 11.50
N TYR A 32 12.12 -21.39 10.50
CA TYR A 32 12.08 -22.69 9.82
C TYR A 32 13.47 -23.34 9.71
N GLY A 33 14.44 -22.86 10.50
CA GLY A 33 15.83 -23.35 10.45
C GLY A 33 15.97 -24.84 10.70
N ASP A 34 15.08 -25.40 11.52
CA ASP A 34 15.01 -26.83 11.83
C ASP A 34 14.60 -27.69 10.63
N ILE A 35 13.79 -27.14 9.71
CA ILE A 35 13.27 -27.86 8.53
C ILE A 35 14.00 -27.51 7.23
N LEU A 36 14.70 -26.37 7.16
CA LEU A 36 15.42 -25.95 5.96
C LEU A 36 16.52 -26.94 5.54
N GLY A 37 17.12 -27.66 6.51
CA GLY A 37 18.17 -28.65 6.28
C GLY A 37 17.65 -30.05 5.89
N HIS A 38 16.35 -30.31 5.95
CA HIS A 38 15.81 -31.61 5.60
C HIS A 38 15.79 -31.81 4.10
N SER A 39 16.39 -32.92 3.66
CA SER A 39 16.30 -33.32 2.26
C SER A 39 14.85 -33.67 1.92
N TYR A 40 14.35 -33.13 0.82
CA TYR A 40 13.02 -33.47 0.33
C TYR A 40 12.93 -34.96 -0.01
N PRO A 41 11.98 -35.74 0.60
CA PRO A 41 11.82 -37.14 0.28
C PRO A 41 11.27 -37.28 -1.15
N PHE A 42 12.12 -37.71 -2.06
CA PHE A 42 11.70 -38.01 -3.43
C PHE A 42 10.79 -39.23 -3.44
N PRO A 43 9.60 -39.15 -4.08
CA PRO A 43 8.79 -40.36 -4.29
C PRO A 43 9.54 -41.31 -5.19
N LEU A 44 9.88 -42.49 -4.65
CA LEU A 44 10.65 -43.52 -5.36
C LEU A 44 9.88 -44.15 -6.53
N ARG A 45 8.56 -43.96 -6.62
CA ARG A 45 7.71 -44.62 -7.61
C ARG A 45 7.34 -43.75 -8.81
N HIS A 46 7.45 -42.45 -8.73
CA HIS A 46 7.07 -41.55 -9.82
C HIS A 46 8.14 -40.47 -10.00
N ALA A 47 8.61 -40.32 -11.22
CA ALA A 47 9.44 -39.17 -11.56
C ALA A 47 8.67 -37.88 -11.38
N ARG A 48 9.34 -36.82 -10.91
CA ARG A 48 8.74 -35.48 -10.87
C ARG A 48 8.39 -35.04 -12.28
N MET A 49 7.23 -34.45 -12.42
CA MET A 49 6.85 -33.73 -13.63
C MET A 49 7.93 -32.67 -13.97
N PRO A 50 8.40 -32.60 -15.20
CA PRO A 50 9.31 -31.55 -15.64
C PRO A 50 8.79 -30.17 -15.31
N VAL A 51 9.68 -29.23 -15.07
CA VAL A 51 9.29 -27.84 -14.69
C VAL A 51 8.44 -27.20 -15.79
N GLU A 52 8.78 -27.50 -17.05
CA GLU A 52 8.07 -26.99 -18.24
C GLU A 52 6.61 -27.48 -18.28
N ASP A 53 6.38 -28.76 -18.00
CA ASP A 53 5.04 -29.35 -17.98
C ASP A 53 4.21 -28.78 -16.80
N ARG A 54 4.84 -28.53 -15.65
CA ARG A 54 4.19 -27.85 -14.53
C ARG A 54 3.83 -26.42 -14.87
N ALA A 55 4.74 -25.69 -15.51
CA ALA A 55 4.47 -24.34 -15.98
C ALA A 55 3.32 -24.29 -16.99
N ALA A 56 3.29 -25.27 -17.91
CA ALA A 56 2.21 -25.38 -18.89
C ALA A 56 0.82 -25.61 -18.27
N GLN A 57 0.73 -26.28 -17.12
CA GLN A 57 -0.55 -26.43 -16.40
C GLN A 57 -1.10 -25.09 -15.91
N PHE A 58 -0.24 -24.14 -15.56
CA PHE A 58 -0.65 -22.82 -15.09
C PHE A 58 -0.78 -21.80 -16.22
N ALA A 59 -0.27 -22.10 -17.42
CA ALA A 59 -0.37 -21.17 -18.57
C ALA A 59 -1.81 -20.87 -18.97
N SER A 60 -2.74 -21.81 -18.74
CA SER A 60 -4.16 -21.60 -18.99
C SER A 60 -4.80 -20.56 -18.05
N PHE A 61 -4.28 -20.41 -16.84
CA PHE A 61 -4.77 -19.39 -15.90
C PHE A 61 -4.34 -17.98 -16.31
N ALA A 62 -3.15 -17.83 -16.89
CA ALA A 62 -2.68 -16.56 -17.44
C ALA A 62 -3.51 -16.07 -18.65
N ALA A 63 -4.25 -16.97 -19.30
CA ALA A 63 -5.15 -16.63 -20.40
C ALA A 63 -6.54 -16.13 -19.93
N LEU A 64 -6.85 -16.21 -18.64
CA LEU A 64 -8.09 -15.69 -18.09
C LEU A 64 -7.97 -14.17 -17.93
N ASN A 65 -8.69 -13.44 -18.75
CA ASN A 65 -8.77 -11.99 -18.61
C ASN A 65 -9.32 -11.63 -17.22
N GLY A 66 -8.59 -10.75 -16.49
CA GLY A 66 -8.98 -10.30 -15.15
C GLY A 66 -8.59 -11.23 -14.01
N TYR A 67 -7.91 -12.36 -14.26
CA TYR A 67 -7.49 -13.26 -13.19
C TYR A 67 -6.41 -12.62 -12.31
N GLU A 68 -5.42 -11.97 -12.91
CA GLU A 68 -4.36 -11.26 -12.18
C GLU A 68 -4.95 -10.14 -11.32
N GLU A 69 -5.85 -9.33 -11.89
CA GLU A 69 -6.56 -8.26 -11.18
C GLU A 69 -7.40 -8.80 -10.02
N ALA A 70 -8.06 -9.94 -10.20
CA ALA A 70 -8.83 -10.59 -9.13
C ALA A 70 -7.94 -11.11 -8.00
N VAL A 71 -6.76 -11.65 -8.32
CA VAL A 71 -5.79 -12.10 -7.32
C VAL A 71 -5.17 -10.91 -6.59
N GLU A 72 -4.83 -9.83 -7.28
CA GLU A 72 -4.30 -8.60 -6.69
C GLU A 72 -5.36 -7.97 -5.76
N GLU A 73 -6.62 -7.94 -6.20
CA GLU A 73 -7.71 -7.43 -5.37
C GLU A 73 -7.93 -8.31 -4.13
N GLU A 74 -7.86 -9.63 -4.24
CA GLU A 74 -7.95 -10.53 -3.09
C GLU A 74 -6.78 -10.35 -2.12
N ALA A 75 -5.58 -10.13 -2.63
CA ALA A 75 -4.38 -9.89 -1.83
C ALA A 75 -4.34 -8.47 -1.23
N ARG A 76 -5.12 -7.53 -1.74
CA ARG A 76 -5.15 -6.14 -1.26
C ARG A 76 -5.65 -6.09 0.18
N LEU A 77 -4.83 -5.55 1.06
CA LEU A 77 -5.15 -5.39 2.47
C LEU A 77 -6.00 -4.14 2.70
N THR A 78 -7.00 -4.25 3.54
CA THR A 78 -7.77 -3.14 4.08
C THR A 78 -7.46 -2.94 5.55
N GLU A 79 -7.59 -1.72 6.04
CA GLU A 79 -7.45 -1.35 7.44
C GLU A 79 -8.83 -1.33 8.10
N ARG A 80 -8.86 -1.52 9.41
CA ARG A 80 -10.08 -1.35 10.18
C ARG A 80 -10.27 0.09 10.56
N GLU A 81 -11.52 0.56 10.52
CA GLU A 81 -11.89 1.85 11.10
C GLU A 81 -11.66 1.84 12.62
N ILE A 82 -10.95 2.85 13.12
CA ILE A 82 -10.69 3.03 14.55
C ILE A 82 -11.89 3.77 15.13
N ASP A 83 -12.46 3.21 16.19
CA ASP A 83 -13.44 3.95 16.99
C ASP A 83 -12.71 5.00 17.84
N LEU A 84 -12.98 6.27 17.55
CA LEU A 84 -12.33 7.39 18.21
C LEU A 84 -12.93 7.59 19.59
N ASP A 85 -12.07 7.77 20.57
CA ASP A 85 -12.46 8.20 21.92
C ASP A 85 -13.09 9.60 21.88
N ASP A 86 -14.01 9.85 22.82
CA ASP A 86 -14.71 11.13 22.93
C ASP A 86 -13.77 12.32 23.11
N SER A 87 -12.63 12.11 23.79
CA SER A 87 -11.59 13.13 23.94
C SER A 87 -10.96 13.53 22.61
N VAL A 88 -10.75 12.58 21.70
CA VAL A 88 -10.20 12.84 20.36
C VAL A 88 -11.26 13.55 19.50
N ARG A 89 -12.51 13.14 19.59
CA ARG A 89 -13.63 13.81 18.90
C ARG A 89 -13.77 15.26 19.32
N GLU A 90 -13.63 15.53 20.63
CA GLU A 90 -13.67 16.88 21.16
C GLU A 90 -12.49 17.73 20.68
N MET A 91 -11.27 17.18 20.64
CA MET A 91 -10.12 17.88 20.05
C MET A 91 -10.35 18.22 18.56
N ILE A 92 -10.91 17.29 17.79
CA ILE A 92 -11.26 17.54 16.39
C ILE A 92 -12.24 18.70 16.29
N ASN A 93 -13.31 18.70 17.10
CA ASN A 93 -14.30 19.76 17.11
C ASN A 93 -13.68 21.11 17.49
N GLN A 94 -12.83 21.17 18.49
CA GLN A 94 -12.15 22.41 18.91
C GLN A 94 -11.28 22.95 17.78
N THR A 95 -10.51 22.09 17.12
CA THR A 95 -9.67 22.49 15.97
C THR A 95 -10.51 23.00 14.80
N LEU A 96 -11.68 22.38 14.53
CA LEU A 96 -12.60 22.85 13.50
C LEU A 96 -13.17 24.24 13.82
N VAL A 97 -13.55 24.49 15.08
CA VAL A 97 -14.04 25.78 15.52
C VAL A 97 -12.95 26.85 15.39
N GLU A 98 -11.73 26.57 15.82
CA GLU A 98 -10.60 27.48 15.69
C GLU A 98 -10.29 27.80 14.22
N ALA A 99 -10.31 26.80 13.36
CA ALA A 99 -10.13 26.98 11.92
C ALA A 99 -11.22 27.86 11.29
N GLU A 100 -12.47 27.68 11.70
CA GLU A 100 -13.59 28.50 11.23
C GLU A 100 -13.45 29.95 11.68
N GLU A 101 -13.07 30.20 12.94
CA GLU A 101 -12.83 31.56 13.45
C GLU A 101 -11.73 32.29 12.67
N GLN A 102 -10.64 31.59 12.34
CA GLN A 102 -9.57 32.14 11.50
C GLN A 102 -10.09 32.44 10.09
N LEU A 103 -10.87 31.55 9.51
CA LEU A 103 -11.48 31.75 8.20
C LEU A 103 -12.44 32.93 8.18
N MET A 104 -13.25 33.13 9.24
CA MET A 104 -14.16 34.29 9.41
C MET A 104 -13.41 35.61 9.55
N ARG A 105 -12.18 35.58 10.10
CA ARG A 105 -11.30 36.75 10.14
C ARG A 105 -10.64 37.08 8.78
N GLY A 106 -10.93 36.25 7.77
CA GLY A 106 -10.35 36.40 6.43
C GLY A 106 -8.91 35.87 6.31
N GLU A 107 -8.46 35.07 7.27
CA GLU A 107 -7.15 34.48 7.25
C GLU A 107 -7.10 33.28 6.29
N THR A 108 -5.95 33.04 5.68
CA THR A 108 -5.74 31.84 4.87
C THR A 108 -5.34 30.69 5.79
N VAL A 109 -6.27 29.79 6.04
CA VAL A 109 -6.07 28.63 6.92
C VAL A 109 -5.52 27.47 6.12
N ARG A 110 -4.32 26.99 6.46
CA ARG A 110 -3.78 25.72 5.97
C ARG A 110 -4.22 24.62 6.92
N PHE A 111 -4.78 23.57 6.35
CA PHE A 111 -5.43 22.53 7.11
C PHE A 111 -5.03 21.14 6.61
N SER A 112 -4.68 20.27 7.53
CA SER A 112 -4.41 18.87 7.25
C SER A 112 -5.48 18.00 7.87
N VAL A 113 -6.03 17.09 7.09
CA VAL A 113 -7.05 16.15 7.55
C VAL A 113 -6.67 14.72 7.23
N THR A 114 -6.93 13.83 8.17
CA THR A 114 -6.90 12.40 7.96
C THR A 114 -8.29 11.84 8.19
N TRP A 115 -8.78 11.08 7.22
CA TRP A 115 -10.10 10.45 7.30
C TRP A 115 -10.03 8.99 6.90
N PHE A 116 -11.00 8.22 7.36
CA PHE A 116 -11.19 6.84 6.95
C PHE A 116 -12.08 6.80 5.71
N GLN A 117 -11.62 6.15 4.66
CA GLN A 117 -12.38 5.90 3.44
C GLN A 117 -12.75 4.42 3.38
N PRO A 118 -14.05 4.08 3.58
CA PRO A 118 -14.50 2.70 3.47
C PRO A 118 -14.20 2.13 2.08
N ASP A 119 -13.87 0.85 2.04
CA ASP A 119 -13.69 0.13 0.79
C ASP A 119 -15.04 -0.24 0.18
N VAL A 120 -15.11 -0.30 -1.16
CA VAL A 120 -16.33 -0.60 -1.90
C VAL A 120 -16.58 -2.11 -1.99
N HIS A 121 -15.52 -2.92 -1.97
CA HIS A 121 -15.58 -4.35 -2.27
C HIS A 121 -15.28 -5.23 -1.07
N LYS A 122 -14.58 -4.69 -0.07
CA LYS A 122 -14.11 -5.44 1.11
C LYS A 122 -14.53 -4.77 2.41
N ASP A 123 -14.59 -5.57 3.46
CA ASP A 123 -14.73 -5.04 4.81
C ASP A 123 -13.49 -4.23 5.19
N GLY A 124 -13.70 -3.06 5.82
CA GLY A 124 -12.64 -2.13 6.16
C GLY A 124 -12.49 -1.00 5.15
N GLY A 125 -11.29 -0.46 5.01
CA GLY A 125 -11.01 0.67 4.15
C GLY A 125 -9.55 1.10 4.19
N ALA A 126 -9.30 2.39 3.99
CA ALA A 126 -7.98 2.96 4.06
C ALA A 126 -8.03 4.37 4.68
N TYR A 127 -6.99 4.70 5.46
CA TYR A 127 -6.81 6.07 5.94
C TYR A 127 -6.22 6.93 4.84
N ARG A 128 -6.86 8.06 4.58
CA ARG A 128 -6.42 9.05 3.59
C ARG A 128 -6.03 10.33 4.31
N THR A 129 -4.95 10.94 3.90
CA THR A 129 -4.49 12.23 4.42
C THR A 129 -4.34 13.22 3.29
N ALA A 130 -4.89 14.40 3.48
CA ALA A 130 -4.71 15.52 2.57
C ALA A 130 -4.46 16.81 3.35
N ALA A 131 -3.56 17.63 2.82
CA ALA A 131 -3.33 18.97 3.31
C ALA A 131 -3.65 19.99 2.22
N GLY A 132 -4.30 21.07 2.58
CA GLY A 132 -4.71 22.10 1.64
C GLY A 132 -5.12 23.37 2.33
N ARG A 133 -5.73 24.28 1.58
CA ARG A 133 -6.34 25.48 2.10
C ARG A 133 -7.79 25.20 2.48
N LEU A 134 -8.16 25.48 3.72
CA LEU A 134 -9.55 25.37 4.15
C LEU A 134 -10.39 26.41 3.40
N LYS A 135 -11.44 25.95 2.74
CA LYS A 135 -12.36 26.79 1.98
C LYS A 135 -13.64 27.08 2.73
N LYS A 136 -14.22 26.04 3.32
CA LYS A 136 -15.51 26.11 4.01
C LYS A 136 -15.67 24.93 4.96
N ILE A 137 -16.32 25.19 6.10
CA ILE A 137 -16.86 24.19 7.01
C ILE A 137 -18.38 24.27 6.96
N ASP A 138 -19.08 23.17 6.77
CA ASP A 138 -20.54 23.11 6.74
C ASP A 138 -21.02 22.12 7.82
N TYR A 139 -21.32 22.66 8.98
CA TYR A 139 -21.80 21.87 10.14
C TYR A 139 -23.16 21.22 9.90
N TYR A 140 -24.01 21.85 9.09
CA TYR A 140 -25.32 21.28 8.78
C TYR A 140 -25.21 20.00 7.95
N ARG A 141 -24.31 20.03 6.95
CA ARG A 141 -24.03 18.86 6.10
C ARG A 141 -22.93 17.97 6.64
N GLN A 142 -22.29 18.40 7.73
CA GLN A 142 -21.14 17.71 8.33
C GLN A 142 -20.00 17.44 7.32
N VAL A 143 -19.64 18.46 6.55
CA VAL A 143 -18.61 18.38 5.49
C VAL A 143 -17.68 19.58 5.59
N LEU A 144 -16.40 19.31 5.45
CA LEU A 144 -15.38 20.34 5.22
C LEU A 144 -14.86 20.29 3.78
N TRP A 145 -14.47 21.44 3.27
CA TRP A 145 -13.96 21.60 1.91
C TRP A 145 -12.53 22.12 1.94
N LEU A 146 -11.62 21.38 1.30
CA LEU A 146 -10.24 21.80 1.09
C LEU A 146 -9.99 22.09 -0.38
N ALA A 147 -9.22 23.13 -0.64
CA ALA A 147 -8.72 23.52 -1.95
C ALA A 147 -7.19 23.49 -1.97
N GLU A 148 -6.58 23.54 -3.16
CA GLU A 148 -5.14 23.56 -3.35
C GLU A 148 -4.42 22.38 -2.66
N ILE A 149 -4.96 21.18 -2.86
CA ILE A 149 -4.55 19.98 -2.15
C ILE A 149 -3.13 19.62 -2.51
N ARG A 150 -2.32 19.42 -1.47
CA ARG A 150 -1.03 18.75 -1.57
C ARG A 150 -1.17 17.36 -0.98
N SER A 151 -1.02 16.34 -1.80
CA SER A 151 -1.01 14.97 -1.34
C SER A 151 0.29 14.67 -0.61
N GLY A 152 0.19 14.13 0.60
CA GLY A 152 1.27 13.33 1.17
C GLY A 152 1.37 12.03 0.35
N ASN A 153 2.53 11.50 0.25
CA ASN A 153 3.08 10.34 -0.48
C ASN A 153 2.17 9.09 -0.63
N GLN A 154 0.92 9.25 -1.10
CA GLN A 154 0.00 8.15 -1.37
C GLN A 154 -0.35 8.07 -2.86
N PRO A 155 -0.23 6.88 -3.47
CA PRO A 155 -0.64 6.67 -4.85
C PRO A 155 -2.14 6.95 -5.00
N GLY A 156 -2.52 7.79 -5.95
CA GLY A 156 -3.90 8.11 -6.28
C GLY A 156 -4.38 9.52 -5.90
N LEU A 157 -3.59 10.32 -5.17
CA LEU A 157 -3.87 11.73 -4.87
C LEU A 157 -2.72 12.66 -5.34
N GLU A 158 -2.14 12.38 -6.49
CA GLU A 158 -1.11 13.24 -7.06
C GLU A 158 -1.71 14.60 -7.42
N ASN A 159 -1.19 15.66 -6.74
CA ASN A 159 -1.38 17.09 -7.07
C ASN A 159 -2.68 17.44 -7.83
N ILE A 160 -3.81 17.06 -7.26
CA ILE A 160 -5.08 17.50 -7.78
C ILE A 160 -5.23 18.96 -7.34
N GLY A 161 -4.97 19.89 -8.22
CA GLY A 161 -5.30 21.30 -8.02
C GLY A 161 -6.81 21.55 -7.91
N GLY A 162 -7.54 20.59 -7.34
CA GLY A 162 -8.98 20.51 -7.15
C GLY A 162 -9.40 20.77 -5.72
N GLU A 163 -10.69 20.62 -5.49
CA GLU A 163 -11.33 20.68 -4.18
C GLU A 163 -11.70 19.27 -3.75
N ILE A 164 -11.51 18.97 -2.46
CA ILE A 164 -12.06 17.76 -1.85
C ILE A 164 -13.05 18.12 -0.77
N ALA A 165 -14.07 17.29 -0.63
CA ALA A 165 -15.04 17.33 0.45
C ALA A 165 -14.80 16.12 1.35
N VAL A 166 -14.66 16.35 2.66
CA VAL A 166 -14.46 15.29 3.66
C VAL A 166 -15.60 15.36 4.67
N ASN A 167 -16.23 14.22 4.92
CA ASN A 167 -17.33 14.10 5.87
C ASN A 167 -16.82 14.03 7.31
N PHE A 168 -17.45 14.72 8.25
CA PHE A 168 -17.06 14.73 9.66
C PHE A 168 -17.03 13.35 10.32
N PRO A 169 -18.03 12.49 10.13
CA PRO A 169 -18.01 11.15 10.74
C PRO A 169 -16.79 10.31 10.39
N GLN A 170 -16.16 10.61 9.24
CA GLN A 170 -14.98 9.88 8.75
C GLN A 170 -13.66 10.50 9.22
N LEU A 171 -13.70 11.70 9.84
CA LEU A 171 -12.50 12.40 10.32
C LEU A 171 -11.87 11.65 11.48
N CYS A 172 -10.57 11.36 11.35
CA CYS A 172 -9.78 10.71 12.37
C CYS A 172 -8.75 11.64 13.01
N ARG A 173 -8.28 12.64 12.24
CA ARG A 173 -7.31 13.63 12.71
C ARG A 173 -7.44 14.92 11.91
N VAL A 174 -7.25 16.04 12.59
CA VAL A 174 -7.20 17.37 12.00
C VAL A 174 -6.03 18.15 12.59
N GLU A 175 -5.37 18.96 11.76
CA GLU A 175 -4.24 19.82 12.17
C GLU A 175 -4.31 21.14 11.43
N LEU A 176 -4.04 22.24 12.14
CA LEU A 176 -3.91 23.60 11.63
C LEU A 176 -2.46 23.91 11.24
#